data_595e41a89c1d774eed103bea4226906b
#
_entry.id   595e41a89c1d774eed103bea4226906b
#
_cell.length_a   1.000
_cell.length_b   1.000
_cell.length_c   1.000
_cell.angle_alpha   90.00
_cell.angle_beta   90.00
_cell.angle_gamma   90.00
#
_symmetry.space_group_name_H-M   'P 1'
#
loop_
_entity.id
_entity.type
_entity.pdbx_description
1 polymer ?
#
loop_
_entity_poly.entity_id
_entity_poly.type
_entity_poly.pdbx_seq_one_letter_code
_entity_poly.pdbx_strand_id
1 'polypeptide(L)'
;MNIWHDIDPELIRPDSFTAVIEIPAGSKKKYELDKRTGLLRLDRILYTSTHYPANYGFIPRTYADDGDPLDVLVLCSETLDTSIMVQCYPVGVVRMVDGGQCDDKIIAVVEHDPTWNFYQDYDDLPPHIGNEFAHFFEVYKQLEGRRTAISEVYGRRSAEQIISECMERYLVHFCGKRPELDRHLQAGSAPETPL
;
A
#
# COMPACT_ATOMS: atom_id res chain seq x y z
N MET A 1 16.92 3.66 13.78
CA MET A 1 15.78 4.13 12.95
C MET A 1 15.05 2.90 12.43
N ASN A 2 13.75 2.81 12.63
CA ASN A 2 12.89 1.80 12.03
C ASN A 2 12.03 2.49 10.95
N ILE A 3 12.27 2.15 9.69
CA ILE A 3 11.63 2.82 8.55
C ILE A 3 10.11 2.61 8.49
N TRP A 4 9.54 1.67 9.26
CA TRP A 4 8.09 1.52 9.41
C TRP A 4 7.50 2.54 10.39
N HIS A 5 8.23 2.82 11.50
CA HIS A 5 7.70 3.56 12.64
C HIS A 5 8.22 4.99 12.78
N ASP A 6 9.45 5.27 12.30
CA ASP A 6 10.15 6.53 12.58
C ASP A 6 9.96 7.58 11.47
N ILE A 7 9.28 7.24 10.37
CA ILE A 7 8.91 8.22 9.33
C ILE A 7 7.92 9.23 9.91
N ASP A 8 8.10 10.51 9.56
CA ASP A 8 7.23 11.58 10.02
C ASP A 8 5.76 11.31 9.62
N PRO A 9 4.82 11.30 10.58
CA PRO A 9 3.41 11.07 10.29
C PRO A 9 2.80 12.12 9.35
N GLU A 10 3.33 13.33 9.27
CA GLU A 10 2.84 14.36 8.35
C GLU A 10 3.09 14.02 6.87
N LEU A 11 4.03 13.12 6.59
CA LEU A 11 4.32 12.63 5.25
C LEU A 11 3.39 11.49 4.81
N ILE A 12 2.47 11.04 5.66
CA ILE A 12 1.59 9.90 5.38
C ILE A 12 0.14 10.35 5.48
N ARG A 13 -0.48 10.55 4.33
CA ARG A 13 -1.90 10.88 4.19
C ARG A 13 -2.55 9.95 3.17
N PRO A 14 -3.86 9.70 3.24
CA PRO A 14 -4.53 8.80 2.30
C PRO A 14 -4.41 9.23 0.84
N ASP A 15 -4.38 10.53 0.57
CA ASP A 15 -4.34 11.15 -0.77
C ASP A 15 -2.93 11.43 -1.29
N SER A 16 -1.91 11.42 -0.40
CA SER A 16 -0.50 11.70 -0.73
C SER A 16 0.39 11.16 0.39
N PHE A 17 1.33 10.29 0.07
CA PHE A 17 2.14 9.60 1.07
C PHE A 17 3.57 9.36 0.58
N THR A 18 4.47 9.20 1.53
CA THR A 18 5.81 8.67 1.27
C THR A 18 5.76 7.14 1.28
N ALA A 19 6.13 6.51 0.17
CA ALA A 19 6.42 5.08 0.10
C ALA A 19 7.91 4.80 0.36
N VAL A 20 8.21 3.62 0.92
CA VAL A 20 9.58 3.09 1.00
C VAL A 20 9.70 1.95 0.02
N ILE A 21 10.66 2.03 -0.89
CA ILE A 21 10.88 1.01 -1.91
C ILE A 21 11.71 -0.14 -1.33
N GLU A 22 11.19 -1.35 -1.45
CA GLU A 22 11.89 -2.59 -1.09
C GLU A 22 12.47 -3.28 -2.32
N ILE A 23 11.72 -3.30 -3.42
CA ILE A 23 12.03 -4.11 -4.61
C ILE A 23 11.96 -3.21 -5.85
N PRO A 24 13.07 -3.07 -6.58
CA PRO A 24 13.10 -2.37 -7.87
C PRO A 24 12.22 -3.04 -8.93
N ALA A 25 11.62 -2.26 -9.81
CA ALA A 25 10.97 -2.77 -11.02
C ALA A 25 11.95 -3.66 -11.82
N GLY A 26 11.45 -4.75 -12.40
CA GLY A 26 12.28 -5.70 -13.14
C GLY A 26 13.13 -6.65 -12.27
N SER A 27 13.00 -6.61 -10.94
CA SER A 27 13.73 -7.49 -10.04
C SER A 27 13.02 -8.83 -9.84
N LYS A 28 13.80 -9.88 -9.60
CA LYS A 28 13.35 -11.18 -9.07
C LYS A 28 13.67 -11.37 -7.59
N LYS A 29 14.40 -10.42 -6.99
CA LYS A 29 14.79 -10.49 -5.60
C LYS A 29 13.63 -10.01 -4.75
N LYS A 30 13.02 -10.90 -3.95
CA LYS A 30 12.02 -10.49 -2.98
C LYS A 30 12.73 -10.07 -1.69
N TYR A 31 12.71 -8.77 -1.42
CA TYR A 31 13.10 -8.21 -0.14
C TYR A 31 11.87 -7.99 0.74
N GLU A 32 12.07 -8.03 2.02
CA GLU A 32 11.06 -7.76 3.05
C GLU A 32 11.68 -6.93 4.18
N LEU A 33 10.88 -6.05 4.76
CA LEU A 33 11.27 -5.34 5.97
C LEU A 33 11.40 -6.32 7.15
N ASP A 34 12.59 -6.43 7.73
CA ASP A 34 12.75 -7.05 9.04
C ASP A 34 12.22 -6.11 10.12
N LYS A 35 11.05 -6.43 10.65
CA LYS A 35 10.30 -5.58 11.60
C LYS A 35 11.10 -5.25 12.87
N ARG A 36 12.01 -6.14 13.26
CA ARG A 36 12.81 -6.00 14.48
C ARG A 36 14.00 -5.07 14.30
N THR A 37 14.64 -5.12 13.14
CA THR A 37 15.86 -4.34 12.88
C THR A 37 15.59 -3.07 12.08
N GLY A 38 14.46 -3.02 11.35
CA GLY A 38 14.13 -1.94 10.41
C GLY A 38 14.98 -1.96 9.13
N LEU A 39 15.66 -3.06 8.85
CA LEU A 39 16.46 -3.25 7.64
C LEU A 39 15.72 -4.13 6.63
N LEU A 40 16.05 -3.99 5.35
CA LEU A 40 15.57 -4.93 4.34
C LEU A 40 16.38 -6.23 4.41
N ARG A 41 15.66 -7.34 4.33
CA ARG A 41 16.21 -8.70 4.27
C ARG A 41 15.83 -9.34 2.95
N LEU A 42 16.76 -10.05 2.31
CA LEU A 42 16.42 -10.92 1.20
C LEU A 42 15.61 -12.11 1.73
N ASP A 43 14.33 -12.17 1.37
CA ASP A 43 13.47 -13.32 1.67
C ASP A 43 13.79 -14.48 0.70
N ARG A 44 13.66 -14.24 -0.60
CA ARG A 44 13.98 -15.23 -1.64
C ARG A 44 14.19 -14.60 -3.02
N ILE A 45 14.67 -15.42 -3.95
CA ILE A 45 14.58 -15.15 -5.38
C ILE A 45 13.31 -15.80 -5.90
N LEU A 46 12.51 -15.10 -6.71
CA LEU A 46 11.28 -15.66 -7.29
C LEU A 46 11.61 -16.92 -8.09
N TYR A 47 10.86 -17.99 -7.88
CA TYR A 47 11.07 -19.28 -8.55
C TYR A 47 10.60 -19.25 -10.01
N THR A 48 9.60 -18.43 -10.32
CA THR A 48 9.13 -18.23 -11.70
C THR A 48 10.08 -17.34 -12.49
N SER A 49 9.88 -17.25 -13.81
CA SER A 49 10.60 -16.31 -14.68
C SER A 49 10.07 -14.88 -14.60
N THR A 50 8.99 -14.64 -13.84
CA THR A 50 8.40 -13.31 -13.66
C THR A 50 9.32 -12.38 -12.89
N HIS A 51 9.15 -11.09 -13.15
CA HIS A 51 9.84 -9.99 -12.47
C HIS A 51 8.79 -9.04 -11.94
N TYR A 52 9.10 -8.32 -10.87
CA TYR A 52 8.19 -7.30 -10.35
C TYR A 52 7.86 -6.27 -11.43
N PRO A 53 6.57 -6.06 -11.76
CA PRO A 53 6.17 -5.22 -12.90
C PRO A 53 6.30 -3.72 -12.63
N ALA A 54 6.40 -3.33 -11.36
CA ALA A 54 6.61 -1.95 -10.91
C ALA A 54 7.59 -1.94 -9.74
N ASN A 55 8.06 -0.75 -9.35
CA ASN A 55 8.77 -0.62 -8.08
C ASN A 55 7.80 -1.00 -6.96
N TYR A 56 8.25 -1.80 -6.02
CA TYR A 56 7.41 -2.37 -4.97
C TYR A 56 7.95 -1.99 -3.60
N GLY A 57 7.06 -1.72 -2.67
CA GLY A 57 7.43 -1.37 -1.31
C GLY A 57 6.21 -1.25 -0.44
N PHE A 58 6.29 -0.44 0.59
CA PHE A 58 5.21 -0.28 1.56
C PHE A 58 5.00 1.20 1.94
N ILE A 59 3.85 1.45 2.53
CA ILE A 59 3.50 2.76 3.11
C ILE A 59 3.81 2.70 4.61
N PRO A 60 4.78 3.50 5.13
CA PRO A 60 5.07 3.58 6.55
C PRO A 60 3.84 3.96 7.37
N ARG A 61 3.83 3.61 8.68
CA ARG A 61 2.73 3.93 9.61
C ARG A 61 1.36 3.42 9.18
N THR A 62 1.32 2.35 8.39
CA THR A 62 0.13 1.57 8.09
C THR A 62 0.23 0.19 8.70
N TYR A 63 -0.91 -0.48 8.92
CA TYR A 63 -0.99 -1.84 9.44
C TYR A 63 -2.09 -2.60 8.72
N ALA A 64 -1.71 -3.53 7.85
CA ALA A 64 -2.61 -4.34 7.05
C ALA A 64 -3.11 -5.58 7.82
N ASP A 65 -4.03 -6.34 7.24
CA ASP A 65 -4.70 -7.47 7.91
C ASP A 65 -3.76 -8.66 8.15
N ASP A 66 -2.70 -8.78 7.36
CA ASP A 66 -1.65 -9.79 7.51
C ASP A 66 -0.61 -9.44 8.61
N GLY A 67 -0.73 -8.26 9.22
CA GLY A 67 0.17 -7.78 10.26
C GLY A 67 1.45 -7.13 9.74
N ASP A 68 1.47 -6.75 8.47
CA ASP A 68 2.54 -6.04 7.78
C ASP A 68 2.15 -4.58 7.45
N PRO A 69 3.09 -3.69 7.11
CA PRO A 69 2.74 -2.41 6.51
C PRO A 69 2.03 -2.63 5.16
N LEU A 70 1.15 -1.71 4.79
CA LEU A 70 0.38 -1.79 3.55
C LEU A 70 1.29 -1.70 2.33
N ASP A 71 1.23 -2.68 1.46
CA ASP A 71 2.02 -2.81 0.24
C ASP A 71 1.62 -1.79 -0.83
N VAL A 72 2.59 -1.36 -1.63
CA VAL A 72 2.40 -0.43 -2.73
C VAL A 72 3.20 -0.79 -3.97
N LEU A 73 2.54 -0.75 -5.14
CA LEU A 73 3.12 -0.78 -6.48
C LEU A 73 3.29 0.67 -6.95
N VAL A 74 4.53 1.11 -7.14
CA VAL A 74 4.86 2.48 -7.50
C VAL A 74 5.21 2.57 -8.98
N LEU A 75 4.32 3.20 -9.74
CA LEU A 75 4.51 3.52 -11.15
C LEU A 75 5.47 4.70 -11.29
N CYS A 76 6.51 4.50 -12.06
CA CYS A 76 7.56 5.48 -12.32
C CYS A 76 8.20 5.21 -13.68
N SER A 77 8.71 6.23 -14.33
CA SER A 77 9.45 6.10 -15.59
C SER A 77 10.82 5.44 -15.41
N GLU A 78 11.31 5.35 -14.18
CA GLU A 78 12.62 4.78 -13.84
C GLU A 78 12.50 3.63 -12.83
N THR A 79 13.47 2.74 -12.86
CA THR A 79 13.67 1.75 -11.81
C THR A 79 14.32 2.41 -10.60
N LEU A 80 13.65 2.35 -9.46
CA LEU A 80 14.10 2.98 -8.22
C LEU A 80 14.95 2.02 -7.39
N ASP A 81 15.92 2.56 -6.67
CA ASP A 81 16.76 1.77 -5.76
C ASP A 81 16.02 1.34 -4.49
N THR A 82 16.53 0.33 -3.81
CA THR A 82 15.99 -0.14 -2.52
C THR A 82 16.28 0.86 -1.41
N SER A 83 15.42 0.88 -0.39
CA SER A 83 15.57 1.69 0.83
C SER A 83 15.50 3.20 0.60
N ILE A 84 14.87 3.63 -0.48
CA ILE A 84 14.61 5.06 -0.72
C ILE A 84 13.18 5.43 -0.37
N MET A 85 12.99 6.68 0.00
CA MET A 85 11.69 7.31 0.21
C MET A 85 11.22 8.00 -1.06
N VAL A 86 9.97 7.78 -1.44
CA VAL A 86 9.38 8.34 -2.67
C VAL A 86 8.01 8.94 -2.35
N GLN A 87 7.81 10.20 -2.72
CA GLN A 87 6.51 10.84 -2.59
C GLN A 87 5.57 10.38 -3.70
N CYS A 88 4.42 9.85 -3.30
CA CYS A 88 3.44 9.23 -4.19
C CYS A 88 2.02 9.68 -3.87
N TYR A 89 1.13 9.46 -4.82
CA TYR A 89 -0.32 9.51 -4.58
C TYR A 89 -0.98 8.24 -5.14
N PRO A 90 -2.08 7.76 -4.53
CA PRO A 90 -2.75 6.55 -4.98
C PRO A 90 -3.58 6.82 -6.25
N VAL A 91 -3.62 5.85 -7.14
CA VAL A 91 -4.51 5.84 -8.31
C VAL A 91 -5.45 4.63 -8.31
N GLY A 92 -5.13 3.59 -7.54
CA GLY A 92 -5.98 2.40 -7.43
C GLY A 92 -5.48 1.41 -6.41
N VAL A 93 -6.15 0.26 -6.33
CA VAL A 93 -5.80 -0.85 -5.45
C VAL A 93 -6.13 -2.19 -6.10
N VAL A 94 -5.19 -3.11 -6.04
CA VAL A 94 -5.41 -4.53 -6.37
C VAL A 94 -5.85 -5.23 -5.09
N ARG A 95 -7.05 -5.78 -5.08
CA ARG A 95 -7.52 -6.62 -3.98
C ARG A 95 -7.19 -8.08 -4.26
N MET A 96 -6.48 -8.70 -3.35
CA MET A 96 -6.15 -10.10 -3.47
C MET A 96 -6.28 -10.83 -2.12
N VAL A 97 -6.32 -12.14 -2.21
CA VAL A 97 -6.33 -13.03 -1.05
C VAL A 97 -5.11 -13.94 -1.13
N ASP A 98 -4.29 -13.92 -0.09
CA ASP A 98 -3.17 -14.84 0.10
C ASP A 98 -3.35 -15.62 1.40
N GLY A 99 -3.33 -16.94 1.34
CA GLY A 99 -3.51 -17.79 2.52
C GLY A 99 -4.83 -17.59 3.28
N GLY A 100 -5.86 -16.99 2.67
CA GLY A 100 -7.16 -16.70 3.29
C GLY A 100 -7.23 -15.33 3.97
N GLN A 101 -6.20 -14.51 3.90
CA GLN A 101 -6.18 -13.13 4.40
C GLN A 101 -6.22 -12.13 3.25
N CYS A 102 -6.82 -10.96 3.49
CA CYS A 102 -6.75 -9.85 2.54
C CYS A 102 -5.30 -9.36 2.45
N ASP A 103 -4.83 -9.22 1.23
CA ASP A 103 -3.47 -8.81 0.91
C ASP A 103 -3.53 -7.73 -0.19
N ASP A 104 -4.11 -6.59 0.16
CA ASP A 104 -4.35 -5.47 -0.74
C ASP A 104 -3.04 -4.78 -1.14
N LYS A 105 -2.91 -4.42 -2.44
CA LYS A 105 -1.75 -3.71 -2.98
C LYS A 105 -2.19 -2.37 -3.57
N ILE A 106 -1.74 -1.28 -2.98
CA ILE A 106 -2.00 0.06 -3.52
C ILE A 106 -1.26 0.21 -4.85
N ILE A 107 -1.91 0.81 -5.84
CA ILE A 107 -1.26 1.29 -7.07
C ILE A 107 -1.08 2.80 -6.90
N ALA A 108 0.15 3.26 -6.97
CA ALA A 108 0.49 4.67 -6.79
C ALA A 108 1.40 5.19 -7.90
N VAL A 109 1.41 6.49 -8.07
CA VAL A 109 2.26 7.21 -9.03
C VAL A 109 3.21 8.11 -8.27
N VAL A 110 4.46 8.22 -8.72
CA VAL A 110 5.44 9.19 -8.21
C VAL A 110 4.97 10.60 -8.52
N GLU A 111 4.80 11.44 -7.50
CA GLU A 111 4.18 12.78 -7.63
C GLU A 111 4.89 13.68 -8.64
N HIS A 112 6.22 13.61 -8.71
CA HIS A 112 7.04 14.47 -9.56
C HIS A 112 7.58 13.76 -10.81
N ASP A 113 7.02 12.63 -11.21
CA ASP A 113 7.35 11.99 -12.48
C ASP A 113 6.53 12.60 -13.64
N PRO A 114 7.17 13.36 -14.55
CA PRO A 114 6.45 14.05 -15.62
C PRO A 114 5.82 13.10 -16.64
N THR A 115 6.21 11.81 -16.65
CA THR A 115 5.65 10.79 -17.53
C THR A 115 4.35 10.20 -16.96
N TRP A 116 4.23 10.12 -15.64
CA TRP A 116 3.14 9.42 -14.97
C TRP A 116 2.19 10.33 -14.19
N ASN A 117 2.61 11.52 -13.78
CA ASN A 117 1.87 12.36 -12.83
C ASN A 117 0.57 12.98 -13.34
N PHE A 118 0.17 12.73 -14.57
CA PHE A 118 -1.14 13.14 -15.10
C PHE A 118 -2.22 12.06 -14.98
N TYR A 119 -1.88 10.81 -14.67
CA TYR A 119 -2.85 9.78 -14.33
C TYR A 119 -3.37 10.00 -12.91
N GLN A 120 -4.69 10.12 -12.75
CA GLN A 120 -5.30 10.45 -11.46
C GLN A 120 -6.16 9.32 -10.88
N ASP A 121 -6.57 8.37 -11.71
CA ASP A 121 -7.34 7.18 -11.32
C ASP A 121 -6.84 5.96 -12.08
N TYR A 122 -7.20 4.76 -11.57
CA TYR A 122 -6.87 3.49 -12.23
C TYR A 122 -7.44 3.42 -13.65
N ASP A 123 -8.63 3.96 -13.86
CA ASP A 123 -9.31 3.96 -15.16
C ASP A 123 -8.59 4.82 -16.21
N ASP A 124 -7.72 5.75 -15.78
CA ASP A 124 -6.89 6.54 -16.68
C ASP A 124 -5.67 5.75 -17.21
N LEU A 125 -5.27 4.68 -16.49
CA LEU A 125 -4.09 3.90 -16.83
C LEU A 125 -4.31 3.07 -18.10
N PRO A 126 -3.24 2.83 -18.90
CA PRO A 126 -3.31 1.85 -19.98
C PRO A 126 -3.79 0.49 -19.44
N PRO A 127 -4.81 -0.14 -20.05
CA PRO A 127 -5.39 -1.41 -19.56
C PRO A 127 -4.36 -2.54 -19.39
N HIS A 128 -3.27 -2.49 -20.13
CA HIS A 128 -2.19 -3.48 -20.04
C HIS A 128 -1.50 -3.50 -18.67
N ILE A 129 -1.38 -2.35 -18.00
CA ILE A 129 -0.77 -2.24 -16.67
C ILE A 129 -1.49 -3.12 -15.66
N GLY A 130 -2.83 -3.03 -15.60
CA GLY A 130 -3.64 -3.88 -14.74
C GLY A 130 -3.53 -5.37 -15.08
N ASN A 131 -3.48 -5.70 -16.37
CA ASN A 131 -3.30 -7.08 -16.81
C ASN A 131 -1.94 -7.66 -16.40
N GLU A 132 -0.87 -6.86 -16.48
CA GLU A 132 0.47 -7.27 -15.99
C GLU A 132 0.48 -7.52 -14.48
N PHE A 133 -0.13 -6.63 -13.70
CA PHE A 133 -0.22 -6.82 -12.25
C PHE A 133 -1.00 -8.09 -11.92
N ALA A 134 -2.16 -8.26 -12.56
CA ALA A 134 -2.99 -9.43 -12.36
C ALA A 134 -2.21 -10.72 -12.68
N HIS A 135 -1.58 -10.78 -13.84
CA HIS A 135 -0.80 -11.93 -14.25
C HIS A 135 0.38 -12.20 -13.31
N PHE A 136 1.13 -11.15 -12.92
CA PHE A 136 2.26 -11.31 -12.00
C PHE A 136 1.83 -11.95 -10.70
N PHE A 137 0.83 -11.39 -10.02
CA PHE A 137 0.37 -11.91 -8.73
C PHE A 137 -0.30 -13.29 -8.83
N GLU A 138 -0.89 -13.64 -9.97
CA GLU A 138 -1.44 -14.97 -10.19
C GLU A 138 -0.35 -16.05 -10.26
N VAL A 139 0.80 -15.74 -10.87
CA VAL A 139 1.80 -16.78 -11.20
C VAL A 139 3.06 -16.76 -10.34
N TYR A 140 3.40 -15.65 -9.67
CA TYR A 140 4.71 -15.46 -9.03
C TYR A 140 5.02 -16.47 -7.90
N LYS A 141 3.99 -17.08 -7.28
CA LYS A 141 4.13 -18.13 -6.24
C LYS A 141 3.80 -19.54 -6.75
N GLN A 142 3.46 -19.72 -8.03
CA GLN A 142 3.01 -21.02 -8.55
C GLN A 142 4.06 -22.14 -8.37
N LEU A 143 5.34 -21.86 -8.69
CA LEU A 143 6.42 -22.86 -8.52
C LEU A 143 6.81 -23.10 -7.05
N GLU A 144 6.27 -22.29 -6.12
CA GLU A 144 6.38 -22.50 -4.67
C GLU A 144 5.22 -23.37 -4.13
N GLY A 145 4.32 -23.81 -5.00
CA GLY A 145 3.13 -24.61 -4.64
C GLY A 145 2.04 -23.79 -3.95
N ARG A 146 2.11 -22.46 -4.01
CA ARG A 146 1.13 -21.54 -3.45
C ARG A 146 0.27 -20.94 -4.56
N ARG A 147 -1.01 -20.74 -4.27
CA ARG A 147 -1.95 -20.06 -5.15
C ARG A 147 -2.36 -18.74 -4.53
N THR A 148 -2.27 -17.67 -5.30
CA THR A 148 -2.83 -16.36 -5.01
C THR A 148 -3.96 -16.10 -6.00
N ALA A 149 -4.98 -15.40 -5.58
CA ALA A 149 -6.08 -15.01 -6.45
C ALA A 149 -6.30 -13.50 -6.32
N ILE A 150 -6.27 -12.81 -7.45
CA ILE A 150 -6.76 -11.43 -7.51
C ILE A 150 -8.27 -11.50 -7.59
N SER A 151 -8.94 -10.77 -6.70
CA SER A 151 -10.39 -10.67 -6.73
C SER A 151 -10.83 -9.57 -7.67
N GLU A 152 -10.25 -8.38 -7.56
CA GLU A 152 -10.71 -7.20 -8.28
C GLU A 152 -9.69 -6.05 -8.18
N VAL A 153 -9.76 -5.08 -9.11
CA VAL A 153 -9.00 -3.82 -9.04
C VAL A 153 -9.99 -2.67 -8.94
N TYR A 154 -9.73 -1.74 -8.02
CA TYR A 154 -10.56 -0.57 -7.79
C TYR A 154 -9.76 0.71 -7.98
N GLY A 155 -10.48 1.82 -8.23
CA GLY A 155 -9.89 3.13 -8.45
C GLY A 155 -9.38 3.82 -7.18
N ARG A 156 -8.94 5.05 -7.36
CA ARG A 156 -8.29 5.91 -6.36
C ARG A 156 -9.06 6.00 -5.04
N ARG A 157 -10.37 6.25 -5.10
CA ARG A 157 -11.20 6.42 -3.88
C ARG A 157 -11.14 5.21 -2.95
N SER A 158 -11.15 4.01 -3.51
CA SER A 158 -11.05 2.77 -2.71
C SER A 158 -9.65 2.63 -2.12
N ALA A 159 -8.61 3.01 -2.86
CA ALA A 159 -7.23 3.02 -2.36
C ALA A 159 -7.07 3.98 -1.18
N GLU A 160 -7.56 5.21 -1.29
CA GLU A 160 -7.53 6.22 -0.21
C GLU A 160 -8.25 5.72 1.05
N GLN A 161 -9.40 5.05 0.89
CA GLN A 161 -10.12 4.45 2.01
C GLN A 161 -9.30 3.35 2.71
N ILE A 162 -8.71 2.42 1.96
CA ILE A 162 -7.88 1.33 2.51
C ILE A 162 -6.65 1.89 3.22
N ILE A 163 -5.98 2.90 2.64
CA ILE A 163 -4.85 3.57 3.29
C ILE A 163 -5.29 4.17 4.64
N SER A 164 -6.42 4.88 4.66
CA SER A 164 -6.97 5.47 5.89
C SER A 164 -7.24 4.41 6.96
N GLU A 165 -7.89 3.31 6.59
CA GLU A 165 -8.19 2.19 7.50
C GLU A 165 -6.90 1.54 8.05
N CYS A 166 -5.86 1.38 7.22
CA CYS A 166 -4.57 0.84 7.65
C CYS A 166 -3.80 1.81 8.56
N MET A 167 -3.91 3.11 8.33
CA MET A 167 -3.35 4.15 9.21
C MET A 167 -4.05 4.14 10.60
N GLU A 168 -5.37 4.03 10.63
CA GLU A 168 -6.13 3.93 11.87
C GLU A 168 -5.76 2.67 12.66
N ARG A 169 -5.68 1.51 11.99
CA ARG A 169 -5.23 0.25 12.61
C ARG A 169 -3.83 0.39 13.20
N TYR A 170 -2.92 1.05 12.48
CA TYR A 170 -1.58 1.33 12.98
C TYR A 170 -1.60 2.17 14.27
N LEU A 171 -2.37 3.24 14.30
CA LEU A 171 -2.50 4.10 15.49
C LEU A 171 -3.08 3.34 16.69
N VAL A 172 -4.08 2.49 16.47
CA VAL A 172 -4.66 1.65 17.53
C VAL A 172 -3.66 0.64 18.05
N HIS A 173 -2.96 -0.05 17.15
CA HIS A 173 -2.08 -1.16 17.50
C HIS A 173 -0.77 -0.70 18.17
N PHE A 174 -0.13 0.34 17.61
CA PHE A 174 1.21 0.78 18.04
C PHE A 174 1.22 2.02 18.93
N CYS A 175 0.20 2.89 18.84
CA CYS A 175 0.16 4.16 19.56
C CYS A 175 -0.86 4.19 20.68
N GLY A 176 -1.70 3.15 20.85
CA GLY A 176 -2.76 3.09 21.86
C GLY A 176 -3.86 4.16 21.67
N LYS A 177 -3.89 4.83 20.52
CA LYS A 177 -4.91 5.84 20.21
C LYS A 177 -6.15 5.13 19.66
N ARG A 178 -7.28 5.23 20.38
CA ARG A 178 -8.58 4.89 19.79
C ARG A 178 -8.97 6.00 18.82
N PRO A 179 -9.54 5.67 17.63
CA PRO A 179 -10.15 6.67 16.76
C PRO A 179 -11.16 7.48 17.61
N GLU A 180 -11.12 8.79 17.52
CA GLU A 180 -12.19 9.61 18.09
C GLU A 180 -13.47 9.31 17.30
N LEU A 181 -14.33 8.47 17.84
CA LEU A 181 -15.70 8.29 17.32
C LEU A 181 -16.38 9.66 17.42
N ASP A 182 -16.74 10.20 16.27
CA ASP A 182 -17.52 11.41 16.00
C ASP A 182 -18.17 12.08 17.21
N ARG A 183 -17.59 13.19 17.66
CA ARG A 183 -18.23 14.12 18.62
C ARG A 183 -19.40 14.89 18.00
N HIS A 184 -19.81 14.61 16.78
CA HIS A 184 -20.88 15.33 16.09
C HIS A 184 -22.30 14.78 16.31
N LEU A 185 -22.48 13.70 17.09
CA LEU A 185 -23.81 13.14 17.37
C LEU A 185 -24.36 13.48 18.77
N GLN A 186 -23.69 14.30 19.58
CA GLN A 186 -24.17 14.66 20.93
C GLN A 186 -24.50 16.15 21.13
N ALA A 187 -24.56 16.95 20.09
CA ALA A 187 -25.01 18.34 20.17
C ALA A 187 -26.45 18.52 19.64
N GLY A 188 -27.42 17.77 20.18
CA GLY A 188 -28.80 17.87 19.73
C GLY A 188 -29.79 17.24 20.67
N SER A 189 -29.87 17.71 21.93
CA SER A 189 -31.11 17.66 22.75
C SER A 189 -30.88 18.35 24.09
N ALA A 190 -31.06 19.67 24.08
CA ALA A 190 -31.41 20.36 25.32
C ALA A 190 -32.91 20.15 25.55
N PRO A 191 -33.37 19.74 26.74
CA PRO A 191 -34.80 19.70 27.00
C PRO A 191 -35.30 21.13 27.26
N GLU A 192 -36.30 21.54 26.50
CA GLU A 192 -37.12 22.72 26.79
C GLU A 192 -37.83 22.49 28.14
N THR A 193 -37.64 23.40 29.05
CA THR A 193 -38.41 23.48 30.30
C THR A 193 -39.72 24.19 30.03
N PRO A 194 -40.89 23.63 30.36
CA PRO A 194 -42.16 24.37 30.28
C PRO A 194 -42.35 25.25 31.49
N LEU A 195 -42.93 26.44 31.25
CA LEU A 195 -43.47 27.39 32.21
C LEU A 195 -44.57 26.79 33.05
#